data_03c4612d12594be4df62a0c9d21dda95
#
_entry.id   03c4612d12594be4df62a0c9d21dda95
#
_cell.length_a   1.000
_cell.length_b   1.000
_cell.length_c   1.000
_cell.angle_alpha   90.00
_cell.angle_beta   90.00
_cell.angle_gamma   90.00
#
_symmetry.space_group_name_H-M   'P 1'
#
loop_
_entity.id
_entity.type
_entity.pdbx_description
1 polymer ?
#
loop_
_entity_poly.entity_id
_entity_poly.type
_entity_poly.pdbx_seq_one_letter_code
_entity_poly.pdbx_strand_id
1 'polypeptide(L)'
;WMKDHGGFPVNMKFFVEGGEEVGSPHVGEYVKAHRDELTADACIWETGGKNEADHFQVIAGLKGIVSFDLHVKTADADIHSSLAAYIDNAAWRLVRALSSLTDEQNHILIDGFYDDIEPLDMASQAAIDEMDFDADAIRKTYGLKRPFTSADPKRAVVTAPTLTINGLSAGYEGEGLKTIIPKEALAKLDCRLLPGQDPRRIASLIQAQLDKNGYSDVHLHYNLGEDAFHSDLNDPHLKLAKSVAEEVYGTGQVRFVPMMPGGGPAKHFVDALNLPVILIGVNYAGSGPHAPNENIRLHDYQQGVDYLIQLLNAYARPSVN
;
A
#
# COMPACT_ATOMS: atom_id res chain seq x y z
N TRP A 1 -11.70 0.44 32.34
CA TRP A 1 -11.88 -1.03 32.33
C TRP A 1 -10.88 -1.72 33.25
N MET A 2 -9.55 -1.50 33.10
CA MET A 2 -8.50 -2.13 33.94
C MET A 2 -8.72 -1.95 35.44
N LYS A 3 -9.11 -0.75 35.89
CA LYS A 3 -9.35 -0.47 37.33
C LYS A 3 -10.50 -1.32 37.89
N ASP A 4 -11.52 -1.57 37.09
CA ASP A 4 -12.72 -2.27 37.50
C ASP A 4 -12.60 -3.79 37.38
N HIS A 5 -11.64 -4.31 36.58
CA HIS A 5 -11.49 -5.74 36.28
C HIS A 5 -10.14 -6.33 36.76
N GLY A 6 -9.32 -5.58 37.49
CA GLY A 6 -8.08 -6.08 38.10
C GLY A 6 -6.88 -6.21 37.16
N GLY A 7 -6.94 -5.63 35.95
CA GLY A 7 -5.89 -5.65 34.95
C GLY A 7 -6.32 -6.20 33.60
N PHE A 8 -5.38 -6.39 32.68
CA PHE A 8 -5.63 -7.05 31.41
C PHE A 8 -5.79 -8.58 31.60
N PRO A 9 -6.69 -9.22 30.86
CA PRO A 9 -6.87 -10.66 30.91
C PRO A 9 -5.75 -11.46 30.23
N VAL A 10 -4.87 -10.78 29.49
CA VAL A 10 -3.72 -11.31 28.75
C VAL A 10 -2.49 -10.44 28.94
N ASN A 11 -1.31 -10.96 28.61
CA ASN A 11 -0.11 -10.14 28.55
C ASN A 11 -0.17 -9.19 27.34
N MET A 12 0.12 -7.93 27.56
CA MET A 12 0.10 -6.92 26.50
C MET A 12 1.44 -6.18 26.40
N LYS A 13 1.86 -5.98 25.18
CA LYS A 13 3.01 -5.13 24.83
C LYS A 13 2.50 -4.02 23.92
N PHE A 14 2.93 -2.81 24.20
CA PHE A 14 2.58 -1.63 23.40
C PHE A 14 3.83 -1.18 22.65
N PHE A 15 3.73 -1.14 21.34
CA PHE A 15 4.73 -0.56 20.47
C PHE A 15 4.13 0.71 19.84
N VAL A 16 4.79 1.83 20.05
CA VAL A 16 4.35 3.14 19.52
C VAL A 16 5.57 3.81 18.90
N GLU A 17 5.42 4.21 17.66
CA GLU A 17 6.44 4.97 16.93
C GLU A 17 5.86 6.25 16.35
N GLY A 18 6.69 7.25 16.08
CA GLY A 18 6.25 8.56 15.60
C GLY A 18 6.79 8.94 14.23
N GLY A 19 7.27 7.97 13.46
CA GLY A 19 7.90 8.19 12.16
C GLY A 19 7.21 7.53 10.99
N GLU A 20 5.96 7.06 11.12
CA GLU A 20 5.26 6.31 10.08
C GLU A 20 5.09 7.15 8.80
N GLU A 21 4.70 8.40 8.91
CA GLU A 21 4.46 9.32 7.80
C GLU A 21 5.73 9.72 7.01
N VAL A 22 6.90 9.33 7.51
CA VAL A 22 8.19 9.48 6.82
C VAL A 22 8.85 8.14 6.49
N GLY A 23 8.07 7.04 6.46
CA GLY A 23 8.50 5.71 6.06
C GLY A 23 9.17 4.89 7.16
N SER A 24 8.90 5.18 8.43
CA SER A 24 9.34 4.36 9.60
C SER A 24 10.82 3.92 9.55
N PRO A 25 11.78 4.82 9.33
CA PRO A 25 13.16 4.47 8.92
C PRO A 25 13.91 3.61 9.95
N HIS A 26 13.44 3.55 11.20
CA HIS A 26 14.12 2.86 12.30
C HIS A 26 13.37 1.63 12.82
N VAL A 27 12.12 1.40 12.41
CA VAL A 27 11.29 0.30 12.94
C VAL A 27 11.93 -1.05 12.69
N GLY A 28 12.42 -1.33 11.48
CA GLY A 28 13.02 -2.60 11.15
C GLY A 28 14.24 -2.96 11.99
N GLU A 29 15.13 -2.00 12.24
CA GLU A 29 16.31 -2.20 13.09
C GLU A 29 15.90 -2.38 14.56
N TYR A 30 14.96 -1.58 15.04
CA TYR A 30 14.46 -1.64 16.41
C TYR A 30 13.81 -2.99 16.71
N VAL A 31 12.91 -3.46 15.87
CA VAL A 31 12.21 -4.74 16.04
C VAL A 31 13.19 -5.90 16.06
N LYS A 32 14.21 -5.89 15.18
CA LYS A 32 15.28 -6.92 15.20
C LYS A 32 16.10 -6.91 16.48
N ALA A 33 16.46 -5.71 16.97
CA ALA A 33 17.28 -5.56 18.17
C ALA A 33 16.54 -5.95 19.46
N HIS A 34 15.20 -5.76 19.49
CA HIS A 34 14.34 -6.03 20.65
C HIS A 34 13.40 -7.24 20.46
N ARG A 35 13.81 -8.18 19.61
CA ARG A 35 13.00 -9.35 19.25
C ARG A 35 12.44 -10.09 20.48
N ASP A 36 13.30 -10.37 21.46
CA ASP A 36 12.91 -11.14 22.66
C ASP A 36 11.88 -10.39 23.51
N GLU A 37 12.00 -9.05 23.57
CA GLU A 37 11.07 -8.19 24.30
C GLU A 37 9.71 -8.08 23.58
N LEU A 38 9.71 -8.16 22.23
CA LEU A 38 8.53 -7.99 21.39
C LEU A 38 7.82 -9.29 21.04
N THR A 39 8.40 -10.46 21.34
CA THR A 39 7.76 -11.77 21.09
C THR A 39 6.35 -11.82 21.67
N ALA A 40 5.36 -12.23 20.84
CA ALA A 40 3.95 -12.35 21.19
C ALA A 40 3.29 -13.47 20.36
N ASP A 41 2.03 -13.77 20.63
CA ASP A 41 1.26 -14.76 19.87
C ASP A 41 0.64 -14.14 18.61
N ALA A 42 0.28 -12.85 18.67
CA ALA A 42 -0.25 -12.07 17.54
C ALA A 42 0.05 -10.59 17.73
N CYS A 43 -0.02 -9.83 16.64
CA CYS A 43 0.06 -8.36 16.64
C CYS A 43 -1.29 -7.78 16.18
N ILE A 44 -1.85 -6.87 16.95
CA ILE A 44 -2.95 -6.00 16.53
C ILE A 44 -2.31 -4.70 16.06
N TRP A 45 -2.48 -4.39 14.78
CA TRP A 45 -1.98 -3.19 14.16
C TRP A 45 -3.13 -2.22 13.91
N GLU A 46 -3.03 -1.02 14.45
CA GLU A 46 -4.10 -0.03 14.32
C GLU A 46 -4.06 0.60 12.91
N THR A 47 -5.04 0.26 12.09
CA THR A 47 -5.33 0.88 10.79
C THR A 47 -6.67 0.40 10.23
N GLY A 48 -7.26 1.13 9.29
CA GLY A 48 -8.52 0.76 8.65
C GLY A 48 -9.75 1.04 9.51
N GLY A 49 -10.82 0.28 9.31
CA GLY A 49 -12.09 0.46 10.00
C GLY A 49 -13.27 0.01 9.15
N LYS A 50 -14.28 0.89 8.93
CA LYS A 50 -15.47 0.60 8.11
C LYS A 50 -15.31 1.11 6.68
N ASN A 51 -15.76 0.32 5.73
CA ASN A 51 -15.77 0.65 4.31
C ASN A 51 -16.99 1.52 3.90
N GLU A 52 -17.18 1.74 2.60
CA GLU A 52 -18.27 2.55 2.04
C GLU A 52 -19.65 1.96 2.28
N ALA A 53 -19.76 0.65 2.49
CA ALA A 53 -21.01 -0.04 2.87
C ALA A 53 -21.25 -0.06 4.38
N ASP A 54 -20.41 0.63 5.16
CA ASP A 54 -20.40 0.67 6.63
C ASP A 54 -20.09 -0.70 7.27
N HIS A 55 -19.50 -1.63 6.52
CA HIS A 55 -19.04 -2.93 7.03
C HIS A 55 -17.65 -2.79 7.66
N PHE A 56 -17.49 -3.35 8.85
CA PHE A 56 -16.20 -3.41 9.54
C PHE A 56 -15.23 -4.36 8.83
N GLN A 57 -13.99 -3.95 8.70
CA GLN A 57 -12.96 -4.72 8.01
C GLN A 57 -11.94 -5.30 8.97
N VAL A 58 -11.69 -6.61 8.87
CA VAL A 58 -10.53 -7.28 9.45
C VAL A 58 -9.56 -7.52 8.31
N ILE A 59 -8.45 -6.82 8.33
CA ILE A 59 -7.51 -6.77 7.22
C ILE A 59 -6.31 -7.67 7.55
N ALA A 60 -5.89 -8.50 6.60
CA ALA A 60 -4.85 -9.51 6.80
C ALA A 60 -3.49 -9.13 6.18
N GLY A 61 -3.43 -8.08 5.38
CA GLY A 61 -2.20 -7.72 4.69
C GLY A 61 -2.17 -6.30 4.15
N LEU A 62 -0.98 -5.86 3.79
CA LEU A 62 -0.70 -4.57 3.14
C LEU A 62 0.12 -4.79 1.89
N LYS A 63 -0.15 -4.00 0.85
CA LYS A 63 0.76 -3.93 -0.30
C LYS A 63 2.06 -3.26 0.10
N GLY A 64 3.13 -3.69 -0.53
CA GLY A 64 4.40 -2.98 -0.48
C GLY A 64 4.39 -1.75 -1.40
N ILE A 65 5.47 -1.02 -1.35
CA ILE A 65 5.72 0.12 -2.23
C ILE A 65 7.20 0.19 -2.59
N VAL A 66 7.50 0.61 -3.81
CA VAL A 66 8.78 1.20 -4.17
C VAL A 66 8.53 2.55 -4.84
N SER A 67 9.15 3.60 -4.32
CA SER A 67 9.12 4.94 -4.89
C SER A 67 10.48 5.30 -5.45
N PHE A 68 10.51 5.90 -6.63
CA PHE A 68 11.75 6.25 -7.33
C PHE A 68 11.52 7.42 -8.28
N ASP A 69 12.61 8.07 -8.62
CA ASP A 69 12.64 9.10 -9.66
C ASP A 69 13.35 8.55 -10.91
N LEU A 70 12.89 8.92 -12.10
CA LEU A 70 13.58 8.71 -13.36
C LEU A 70 14.07 10.07 -13.88
N HIS A 71 15.36 10.22 -14.08
CA HIS A 71 15.98 11.44 -14.55
C HIS A 71 16.77 11.22 -15.82
N VAL A 72 16.64 12.12 -16.78
CA VAL A 72 17.45 12.16 -17.99
C VAL A 72 17.96 13.57 -18.25
N LYS A 73 19.23 13.66 -18.65
CA LYS A 73 19.89 14.91 -19.05
C LYS A 73 20.50 14.72 -20.43
N THR A 74 20.07 15.55 -21.41
CA THR A 74 20.54 15.48 -22.80
C THR A 74 21.44 16.65 -23.18
N ALA A 75 21.50 17.70 -22.35
CA ALA A 75 22.34 18.88 -22.59
C ALA A 75 22.70 19.57 -21.27
N ASP A 76 23.66 20.49 -21.30
CA ASP A 76 24.06 21.30 -20.15
C ASP A 76 23.21 22.57 -19.97
N ALA A 77 22.52 23.00 -21.01
CA ALA A 77 21.65 24.17 -20.99
C ALA A 77 20.44 23.96 -21.90
N ASP A 78 19.34 24.69 -21.62
CA ASP A 78 18.22 24.76 -22.54
C ASP A 78 18.64 25.36 -23.86
N ILE A 79 18.15 24.79 -24.95
CA ILE A 79 18.55 25.14 -26.31
C ILE A 79 17.34 25.73 -27.05
N HIS A 80 17.55 26.68 -27.97
CA HIS A 80 16.46 27.22 -28.75
C HIS A 80 15.76 26.14 -29.60
N SER A 81 14.42 26.07 -29.54
CA SER A 81 13.63 24.99 -30.16
C SER A 81 13.75 24.89 -31.69
N SER A 82 14.24 25.95 -32.38
CA SER A 82 14.52 25.88 -33.82
C SER A 82 15.55 24.82 -34.21
N LEU A 83 16.35 24.36 -33.24
CA LEU A 83 17.37 23.32 -33.44
C LEU A 83 16.85 21.90 -33.22
N ALA A 84 15.57 21.74 -32.91
CA ALA A 84 14.95 20.43 -32.60
C ALA A 84 14.96 19.44 -33.79
N ALA A 85 15.27 19.90 -34.99
CA ALA A 85 15.43 19.04 -36.17
C ALA A 85 16.60 18.04 -36.05
N TYR A 86 17.60 18.36 -35.20
CA TYR A 86 18.81 17.54 -35.06
C TYR A 86 19.36 17.45 -33.63
N ILE A 87 18.74 18.13 -32.67
CA ILE A 87 19.09 18.01 -31.24
C ILE A 87 18.00 17.26 -30.52
N ASP A 88 18.40 16.27 -29.70
CA ASP A 88 17.49 15.48 -28.91
C ASP A 88 16.87 16.30 -27.77
N ASN A 89 15.67 15.89 -27.33
CA ASN A 89 14.85 16.58 -26.35
C ASN A 89 14.64 15.67 -25.12
N ALA A 90 15.12 16.09 -23.97
CA ALA A 90 15.04 15.32 -22.73
C ALA A 90 13.59 14.94 -22.36
N ALA A 91 12.61 15.83 -22.61
CA ALA A 91 11.21 15.53 -22.35
C ALA A 91 10.69 14.38 -23.25
N TRP A 92 10.98 14.43 -24.55
CA TRP A 92 10.63 13.32 -25.46
C TRP A 92 11.37 12.03 -25.11
N ARG A 93 12.63 12.14 -24.70
CA ARG A 93 13.43 10.98 -24.28
C ARG A 93 12.78 10.29 -23.09
N LEU A 94 12.41 11.05 -22.04
CA LEU A 94 11.74 10.53 -20.86
C LEU A 94 10.35 9.93 -21.16
N VAL A 95 9.52 10.64 -21.95
CA VAL A 95 8.18 10.16 -22.33
C VAL A 95 8.24 8.83 -23.07
N ARG A 96 9.20 8.65 -23.99
CA ARG A 96 9.38 7.36 -24.69
C ARG A 96 9.89 6.26 -23.76
N ALA A 97 10.80 6.58 -22.86
CA ALA A 97 11.27 5.65 -21.83
C ALA A 97 10.10 5.18 -20.95
N LEU A 98 9.29 6.10 -20.42
CA LEU A 98 8.09 5.77 -19.62
C LEU A 98 7.09 4.93 -20.41
N SER A 99 6.80 5.30 -21.67
CA SER A 99 5.87 4.57 -22.54
C SER A 99 6.36 3.16 -22.88
N SER A 100 7.65 2.86 -22.72
CA SER A 100 8.18 1.51 -22.95
C SER A 100 8.03 0.55 -21.77
N LEU A 101 7.59 1.05 -20.60
CA LEU A 101 7.44 0.26 -19.37
C LEU A 101 6.04 -0.34 -19.20
N THR A 102 5.03 0.17 -19.93
CA THR A 102 3.65 -0.33 -19.88
C THR A 102 3.02 -0.36 -21.26
N ASP A 103 1.98 -1.20 -21.44
CA ASP A 103 1.14 -1.17 -22.63
C ASP A 103 -0.08 -0.24 -22.46
N GLU A 104 -0.93 -0.17 -23.51
CA GLU A 104 -2.16 0.65 -23.52
C GLU A 104 -3.21 0.14 -22.52
N GLN A 105 -3.09 -1.08 -22.04
CA GLN A 105 -3.94 -1.71 -21.03
C GLN A 105 -3.35 -1.59 -19.61
N ASN A 106 -2.24 -0.86 -19.44
CA ASN A 106 -1.46 -0.70 -18.22
C ASN A 106 -0.84 -2.01 -17.69
N HIS A 107 -0.62 -3.02 -18.54
CA HIS A 107 0.23 -4.14 -18.15
C HIS A 107 1.68 -3.65 -18.06
N ILE A 108 2.37 -4.06 -17.02
CA ILE A 108 3.78 -3.70 -16.79
C ILE A 108 4.66 -4.61 -17.66
N LEU A 109 5.44 -4.01 -18.57
CA LEU A 109 6.26 -4.69 -19.57
C LEU A 109 7.73 -4.86 -19.12
N ILE A 110 7.97 -4.98 -17.83
CA ILE A 110 9.30 -5.14 -17.25
C ILE A 110 9.57 -6.63 -17.06
N ASP A 111 10.62 -7.13 -17.66
CA ASP A 111 11.01 -8.55 -17.56
C ASP A 111 11.23 -8.95 -16.09
N GLY A 112 10.61 -10.05 -15.66
CA GLY A 112 10.72 -10.56 -14.31
C GLY A 112 9.90 -9.81 -13.25
N PHE A 113 9.14 -8.78 -13.63
CA PHE A 113 8.36 -7.98 -12.67
C PHE A 113 7.35 -8.80 -11.87
N TYR A 114 6.77 -9.82 -12.47
CA TYR A 114 5.71 -10.64 -11.87
C TYR A 114 6.21 -11.98 -11.30
N ASP A 115 7.50 -12.32 -11.50
CA ASP A 115 8.01 -13.68 -11.26
C ASP A 115 7.97 -14.12 -9.80
N ASP A 116 8.15 -13.17 -8.87
CA ASP A 116 8.25 -13.45 -7.44
C ASP A 116 6.90 -13.30 -6.70
N ILE A 117 5.81 -12.98 -7.41
CA ILE A 117 4.50 -12.76 -6.76
C ILE A 117 3.99 -14.06 -6.15
N GLU A 118 3.75 -14.04 -4.84
CA GLU A 118 3.14 -15.14 -4.13
C GLU A 118 1.65 -15.25 -4.47
N PRO A 119 1.15 -16.46 -4.86
CA PRO A 119 -0.26 -16.63 -5.16
C PRO A 119 -1.11 -16.58 -3.89
N LEU A 120 -2.27 -15.94 -3.97
CA LEU A 120 -3.25 -15.96 -2.89
C LEU A 120 -3.87 -17.37 -2.76
N ASP A 121 -4.08 -17.79 -1.53
CA ASP A 121 -4.76 -19.03 -1.18
C ASP A 121 -6.29 -18.98 -1.49
N MET A 122 -6.96 -20.11 -1.32
CA MET A 122 -8.40 -20.21 -1.59
C MET A 122 -9.25 -19.37 -0.63
N ALA A 123 -8.82 -19.22 0.64
CA ALA A 123 -9.55 -18.43 1.62
C ALA A 123 -9.49 -16.95 1.27
N SER A 124 -8.32 -16.46 0.86
CA SER A 124 -8.14 -15.10 0.38
C SER A 124 -8.94 -14.81 -0.90
N GLN A 125 -8.97 -15.76 -1.83
CA GLN A 125 -9.78 -15.61 -3.05
C GLN A 125 -11.28 -15.54 -2.76
N ALA A 126 -11.78 -16.38 -1.85
CA ALA A 126 -13.17 -16.33 -1.39
C ALA A 126 -13.49 -14.99 -0.68
N ALA A 127 -12.57 -14.50 0.15
CA ALA A 127 -12.73 -13.22 0.82
C ALA A 127 -12.81 -12.05 -0.18
N ILE A 128 -12.04 -12.06 -1.27
CA ILE A 128 -12.15 -11.06 -2.35
C ILE A 128 -13.56 -11.08 -2.96
N ASP A 129 -14.14 -12.26 -3.18
CA ASP A 129 -15.48 -12.37 -3.76
C ASP A 129 -16.56 -11.77 -2.83
N GLU A 130 -16.35 -11.85 -1.50
CA GLU A 130 -17.22 -11.26 -0.47
C GLU A 130 -16.97 -9.76 -0.20
N MET A 131 -15.86 -9.17 -0.68
CA MET A 131 -15.56 -7.75 -0.51
C MET A 131 -16.63 -6.88 -1.16
N ASP A 132 -17.01 -5.81 -0.47
CA ASP A 132 -17.86 -4.77 -1.04
C ASP A 132 -17.09 -3.96 -2.08
N PHE A 133 -17.74 -3.66 -3.19
CA PHE A 133 -17.20 -2.79 -4.23
C PHE A 133 -18.35 -2.10 -5.00
N ASP A 134 -18.47 -0.80 -4.79
CA ASP A 134 -19.45 0.03 -5.50
C ASP A 134 -18.75 0.88 -6.57
N ALA A 135 -18.76 0.37 -7.81
CA ALA A 135 -18.14 1.03 -8.94
C ALA A 135 -18.73 2.42 -9.23
N ASP A 136 -20.03 2.59 -9.05
CA ASP A 136 -20.71 3.86 -9.34
C ASP A 136 -20.45 4.89 -8.24
N ALA A 137 -20.42 4.48 -6.97
CA ALA A 137 -19.99 5.33 -5.87
C ALA A 137 -18.57 5.83 -6.06
N ILE A 138 -17.62 4.95 -6.40
CA ILE A 138 -16.22 5.32 -6.67
C ILE A 138 -16.14 6.32 -7.83
N ARG A 139 -16.81 6.04 -8.94
CA ARG A 139 -16.84 6.94 -10.10
C ARG A 139 -17.38 8.33 -9.74
N LYS A 140 -18.41 8.38 -8.93
CA LYS A 140 -19.04 9.63 -8.48
C LYS A 140 -18.12 10.38 -7.52
N THR A 141 -17.57 9.70 -6.51
CA THR A 141 -16.71 10.30 -5.48
C THR A 141 -15.49 10.96 -6.10
N TYR A 142 -14.80 10.27 -7.01
CA TYR A 142 -13.59 10.80 -7.67
C TYR A 142 -13.87 11.55 -8.98
N GLY A 143 -15.12 11.61 -9.43
CA GLY A 143 -15.49 12.30 -10.67
C GLY A 143 -14.79 11.71 -11.90
N LEU A 144 -14.62 10.38 -11.97
CA LEU A 144 -13.84 9.73 -13.01
C LEU A 144 -14.42 10.02 -14.41
N LYS A 145 -13.56 10.43 -15.35
CA LYS A 145 -13.91 10.77 -16.73
C LYS A 145 -13.69 9.60 -17.70
N ARG A 146 -13.00 8.55 -17.28
CA ARG A 146 -12.68 7.37 -18.08
C ARG A 146 -13.16 6.10 -17.34
N PRO A 147 -13.40 4.98 -18.05
CA PRO A 147 -13.69 3.70 -17.41
C PRO A 147 -12.50 3.24 -16.54
N PHE A 148 -12.76 2.28 -15.66
CA PHE A 148 -11.68 1.57 -14.95
C PHE A 148 -10.77 0.88 -15.97
N THR A 149 -9.48 0.79 -15.63
CA THR A 149 -8.46 0.12 -16.44
C THR A 149 -8.54 -1.41 -16.33
N SER A 150 -9.16 -1.92 -15.25
CA SER A 150 -9.40 -3.35 -15.05
C SER A 150 -10.86 -3.71 -15.32
N ALA A 151 -11.09 -4.89 -15.89
CA ALA A 151 -12.43 -5.47 -16.05
C ALA A 151 -13.02 -5.94 -14.69
N ASP A 152 -12.16 -6.32 -13.74
CA ASP A 152 -12.51 -6.65 -12.36
C ASP A 152 -11.69 -5.79 -11.38
N PRO A 153 -12.08 -4.54 -11.14
CA PRO A 153 -11.33 -3.63 -10.29
C PRO A 153 -11.33 -4.06 -8.81
N LYS A 154 -12.38 -4.74 -8.34
CA LYS A 154 -12.44 -5.31 -6.99
C LYS A 154 -11.32 -6.33 -6.75
N ARG A 155 -11.11 -7.24 -7.69
CA ARG A 155 -10.02 -8.21 -7.63
C ARG A 155 -8.66 -7.54 -7.87
N ALA A 156 -8.57 -6.64 -8.85
CA ALA A 156 -7.33 -5.96 -9.21
C ALA A 156 -6.73 -5.15 -8.05
N VAL A 157 -7.55 -4.48 -7.23
CA VAL A 157 -7.05 -3.71 -6.09
C VAL A 157 -6.30 -4.57 -5.07
N VAL A 158 -6.61 -5.86 -4.98
CA VAL A 158 -5.93 -6.82 -4.09
C VAL A 158 -4.78 -7.53 -4.81
N THR A 159 -5.00 -7.98 -6.06
CA THR A 159 -4.14 -8.98 -6.73
C THR A 159 -3.21 -8.42 -7.80
N ALA A 160 -3.31 -7.13 -8.15
CA ALA A 160 -2.48 -6.55 -9.19
C ALA A 160 -1.44 -5.58 -8.60
N PRO A 161 -0.16 -5.70 -8.94
CA PRO A 161 0.82 -4.65 -8.67
C PRO A 161 0.55 -3.46 -9.59
N THR A 162 1.14 -2.31 -9.29
CA THR A 162 0.95 -1.08 -10.09
C THR A 162 2.28 -0.46 -10.47
N LEU A 163 2.26 0.35 -11.54
CA LEU A 163 3.31 1.29 -11.88
C LEU A 163 2.63 2.63 -12.22
N THR A 164 2.86 3.66 -11.41
CA THR A 164 2.15 4.92 -11.47
C THR A 164 3.12 6.09 -11.66
N ILE A 165 2.79 7.02 -12.55
CA ILE A 165 3.50 8.30 -12.67
C ILE A 165 2.81 9.30 -11.74
N ASN A 166 3.52 9.73 -10.70
CA ASN A 166 3.02 10.67 -9.68
C ASN A 166 3.30 12.12 -10.06
N GLY A 167 4.36 12.34 -10.84
CA GLY A 167 4.76 13.66 -11.30
C GLY A 167 5.63 13.58 -12.54
N LEU A 168 5.54 14.60 -13.38
CA LEU A 168 6.34 14.74 -14.60
C LEU A 168 6.70 16.21 -14.77
N SER A 169 7.99 16.50 -14.93
CA SER A 169 8.50 17.87 -15.06
C SER A 169 9.57 17.93 -16.15
N ALA A 170 9.44 18.90 -17.05
CA ALA A 170 10.42 19.17 -18.10
C ALA A 170 10.22 20.54 -18.73
N GLY A 171 11.31 21.30 -18.89
CA GLY A 171 11.31 22.56 -19.61
C GLY A 171 10.70 23.72 -18.83
N TYR A 172 9.98 24.60 -19.50
CA TYR A 172 9.46 25.84 -18.92
C TYR A 172 8.02 25.68 -18.45
N GLU A 173 7.81 25.87 -17.15
CA GLU A 173 6.50 25.73 -16.48
C GLU A 173 5.96 27.09 -15.95
N GLY A 174 6.66 28.20 -16.21
CA GLY A 174 6.23 29.54 -15.80
C GLY A 174 5.17 30.17 -16.72
N GLU A 175 4.70 31.36 -16.36
CA GLU A 175 3.80 32.12 -17.22
C GLU A 175 4.45 32.54 -18.54
N GLY A 176 3.64 32.57 -19.61
CA GLY A 176 4.06 32.98 -20.92
C GLY A 176 4.64 31.86 -21.78
N LEU A 177 5.52 32.23 -22.74
CA LEU A 177 6.06 31.32 -23.73
C LEU A 177 7.60 31.34 -23.71
N LYS A 178 8.22 30.15 -23.64
CA LYS A 178 9.65 29.95 -23.84
C LYS A 178 9.87 28.80 -24.82
N THR A 179 10.36 29.13 -26.02
CA THR A 179 10.56 28.13 -27.10
C THR A 179 11.92 27.45 -26.97
N ILE A 180 11.98 26.40 -26.16
CA ILE A 180 13.21 25.68 -25.84
C ILE A 180 13.11 24.15 -26.09
N ILE A 181 14.28 23.54 -26.23
CA ILE A 181 14.52 22.13 -26.02
C ILE A 181 15.00 21.98 -24.56
N PRO A 182 14.26 21.33 -23.66
CA PRO A 182 14.71 21.13 -22.29
C PRO A 182 16.00 20.32 -22.23
N LYS A 183 16.93 20.75 -21.39
CA LYS A 183 18.19 20.06 -21.14
C LYS A 183 18.02 18.78 -20.33
N GLU A 184 16.98 18.72 -19.50
CA GLU A 184 16.71 17.62 -18.58
C GLU A 184 15.20 17.41 -18.38
N ALA A 185 14.81 16.22 -17.93
CA ALA A 185 13.45 15.87 -17.57
C ALA A 185 13.46 14.90 -16.39
N LEU A 186 12.42 14.98 -15.54
CA LEU A 186 12.24 14.21 -14.32
C LEU A 186 10.84 13.61 -14.29
N ALA A 187 10.74 12.35 -13.92
CA ALA A 187 9.48 11.72 -13.53
C ALA A 187 9.60 11.14 -12.11
N LYS A 188 8.52 11.26 -11.33
CA LYS A 188 8.35 10.63 -10.03
C LYS A 188 7.37 9.48 -10.18
N LEU A 189 7.74 8.31 -9.72
CA LEU A 189 6.94 7.10 -9.88
C LEU A 189 6.87 6.30 -8.57
N ASP A 190 5.83 5.48 -8.46
CA ASP A 190 5.80 4.38 -7.52
C ASP A 190 5.25 3.10 -8.16
N CYS A 191 5.62 1.96 -7.56
CA CYS A 191 4.95 0.69 -7.76
C CYS A 191 4.34 0.25 -6.45
N ARG A 192 3.06 -0.15 -6.45
CA ARG A 192 2.50 -0.96 -5.37
C ARG A 192 2.82 -2.40 -5.64
N LEU A 193 3.37 -3.06 -4.62
CA LEU A 193 3.94 -4.39 -4.70
C LEU A 193 3.07 -5.43 -3.99
N LEU A 194 3.20 -6.67 -4.39
CA LEU A 194 2.54 -7.83 -3.78
C LEU A 194 3.55 -8.66 -2.98
N PRO A 195 3.09 -9.52 -2.05
CA PRO A 195 3.96 -10.44 -1.33
C PRO A 195 4.87 -11.23 -2.27
N GLY A 196 6.14 -11.37 -1.88
CA GLY A 196 7.20 -11.97 -2.68
C GLY A 196 8.02 -10.97 -3.50
N GLN A 197 7.49 -9.80 -3.84
CA GLN A 197 8.23 -8.78 -4.58
C GLN A 197 9.11 -7.94 -3.63
N ASP A 198 10.42 -7.93 -3.87
CA ASP A 198 11.40 -7.10 -3.16
C ASP A 198 11.53 -5.72 -3.82
N PRO A 199 11.33 -4.59 -3.09
CA PRO A 199 11.34 -3.24 -3.65
C PRO A 199 12.66 -2.88 -4.36
N ARG A 200 13.82 -3.32 -3.84
CA ARG A 200 15.13 -3.02 -4.44
C ARG A 200 15.35 -3.85 -5.71
N ARG A 201 14.91 -5.10 -5.70
CA ARG A 201 14.91 -5.94 -6.90
C ARG A 201 14.04 -5.33 -8.00
N ILE A 202 12.82 -4.90 -7.68
CA ILE A 202 11.91 -4.24 -8.64
C ILE A 202 12.56 -2.99 -9.23
N ALA A 203 13.16 -2.12 -8.42
CA ALA A 203 13.89 -0.94 -8.92
C ALA A 203 15.03 -1.35 -9.89
N SER A 204 15.75 -2.42 -9.58
CA SER A 204 16.82 -2.93 -10.44
C SER A 204 16.29 -3.48 -11.77
N LEU A 205 15.13 -4.18 -11.76
CA LEU A 205 14.47 -4.68 -12.97
C LEU A 205 13.98 -3.52 -13.85
N ILE A 206 13.46 -2.44 -13.26
CA ILE A 206 13.04 -1.24 -14.01
C ILE A 206 14.23 -0.62 -14.75
N GLN A 207 15.37 -0.41 -14.06
CA GLN A 207 16.57 0.13 -14.71
C GLN A 207 17.08 -0.81 -15.82
N ALA A 208 17.14 -2.12 -15.56
CA ALA A 208 17.56 -3.09 -16.57
C ALA A 208 16.63 -3.11 -17.79
N GLN A 209 15.33 -2.93 -17.61
CA GLN A 209 14.37 -2.81 -18.71
C GLN A 209 14.58 -1.53 -19.51
N LEU A 210 14.82 -0.39 -18.85
CA LEU A 210 15.17 0.86 -19.51
C LEU A 210 16.44 0.69 -20.36
N ASP A 211 17.49 0.08 -19.82
CA ASP A 211 18.75 -0.18 -20.52
C ASP A 211 18.52 -1.07 -21.75
N LYS A 212 17.77 -2.17 -21.59
CA LYS A 212 17.37 -3.09 -22.66
C LYS A 212 16.60 -2.39 -23.80
N ASN A 213 15.73 -1.45 -23.44
CA ASN A 213 14.93 -0.69 -24.39
C ASN A 213 15.71 0.48 -25.04
N GLY A 214 17.01 0.63 -24.74
CA GLY A 214 17.87 1.66 -25.29
C GLY A 214 17.79 3.02 -24.58
N TYR A 215 17.37 3.03 -23.32
CA TYR A 215 17.24 4.21 -22.46
C TYR A 215 18.21 4.17 -21.27
N SER A 216 19.43 3.70 -21.46
CA SER A 216 20.46 3.61 -20.41
C SER A 216 20.94 4.98 -19.87
N ASP A 217 20.59 6.07 -20.56
CA ASP A 217 20.79 7.45 -20.13
C ASP A 217 19.63 8.00 -19.24
N VAL A 218 18.56 7.22 -19.05
CA VAL A 218 17.49 7.49 -18.09
C VAL A 218 17.81 6.76 -16.81
N HIS A 219 18.18 7.51 -15.77
CA HIS A 219 18.68 6.94 -14.51
C HIS A 219 17.61 6.89 -13.44
N LEU A 220 17.48 5.71 -12.82
CA LEU A 220 16.60 5.51 -11.68
C LEU A 220 17.30 5.92 -10.38
N HIS A 221 16.66 6.78 -9.61
CA HIS A 221 17.03 7.10 -8.25
C HIS A 221 16.00 6.50 -7.29
N TYR A 222 16.42 5.55 -6.47
CA TYR A 222 15.59 4.88 -5.46
C TYR A 222 15.35 5.81 -4.27
N ASN A 223 14.10 6.06 -3.91
CA ASN A 223 13.73 6.93 -2.80
C ASN A 223 13.41 6.12 -1.53
N LEU A 224 12.41 5.23 -1.63
CA LEU A 224 12.00 4.40 -0.51
C LEU A 224 11.40 3.07 -1.00
N GLY A 225 11.35 2.08 -0.11
CA GLY A 225 10.61 0.84 -0.34
C GLY A 225 10.21 0.19 0.95
N GLU A 226 9.00 -0.39 0.91
CA GLU A 226 8.42 -1.21 1.97
C GLU A 226 7.91 -2.51 1.38
N ASP A 227 8.15 -3.62 2.08
CA ASP A 227 7.71 -4.93 1.63
C ASP A 227 6.22 -5.14 1.88
N ALA A 228 5.57 -5.84 0.95
CA ALA A 228 4.21 -6.34 1.15
C ALA A 228 4.20 -7.50 2.15
N PHE A 229 3.08 -7.70 2.84
CA PHE A 229 2.85 -8.91 3.62
C PHE A 229 1.38 -9.32 3.56
N HIS A 230 1.15 -10.61 3.86
CA HIS A 230 -0.17 -11.19 3.98
C HIS A 230 -0.16 -12.27 5.06
N SER A 231 -1.03 -12.15 6.06
CA SER A 231 -1.27 -13.18 7.07
C SER A 231 -2.32 -14.17 6.54
N ASP A 232 -2.17 -15.46 6.87
CA ASP A 232 -3.12 -16.50 6.48
C ASP A 232 -4.51 -16.23 7.11
N LEU A 233 -5.54 -16.08 6.29
CA LEU A 233 -6.92 -15.90 6.76
C LEU A 233 -7.43 -17.11 7.56
N ASN A 234 -6.78 -18.27 7.46
CA ASN A 234 -7.08 -19.45 8.26
C ASN A 234 -6.41 -19.43 9.63
N ASP A 235 -5.51 -18.49 9.90
CA ASP A 235 -4.87 -18.33 11.19
C ASP A 235 -5.91 -18.21 12.32
N PRO A 236 -5.76 -18.93 13.44
CA PRO A 236 -6.70 -18.89 14.56
C PRO A 236 -6.93 -17.48 15.12
N HIS A 237 -5.90 -16.63 15.14
CA HIS A 237 -5.99 -15.27 15.66
C HIS A 237 -6.82 -14.36 14.74
N LEU A 238 -6.68 -14.49 13.41
CA LEU A 238 -7.52 -13.76 12.46
C LEU A 238 -8.97 -14.22 12.51
N LYS A 239 -9.21 -15.53 12.62
CA LYS A 239 -10.57 -16.09 12.78
C LYS A 239 -11.21 -15.62 14.09
N LEU A 240 -10.46 -15.59 15.19
CA LEU A 240 -10.93 -15.07 16.46
C LEU A 240 -11.30 -13.58 16.33
N ALA A 241 -10.44 -12.79 15.73
CA ALA A 241 -10.67 -11.36 15.50
C ALA A 241 -11.97 -11.13 14.70
N LYS A 242 -12.19 -11.90 13.61
CA LYS A 242 -13.44 -11.82 12.83
C LYS A 242 -14.66 -12.24 13.64
N SER A 243 -14.58 -13.35 14.37
CA SER A 243 -15.71 -13.84 15.18
C SER A 243 -16.14 -12.83 16.24
N VAL A 244 -15.18 -12.24 16.95
CA VAL A 244 -15.48 -11.19 17.95
C VAL A 244 -15.99 -9.90 17.26
N ALA A 245 -15.48 -9.55 16.09
CA ALA A 245 -16.02 -8.43 15.33
C ALA A 245 -17.50 -8.66 14.96
N GLU A 246 -17.87 -9.87 14.56
CA GLU A 246 -19.27 -10.21 14.25
C GLU A 246 -20.20 -10.15 15.49
N GLU A 247 -19.67 -10.41 16.69
CA GLU A 247 -20.41 -10.20 17.94
C GLU A 247 -20.69 -8.73 18.23
N VAL A 248 -19.73 -7.82 17.91
CA VAL A 248 -19.82 -6.39 18.21
C VAL A 248 -20.52 -5.60 17.12
N TYR A 249 -20.16 -5.85 15.87
CA TYR A 249 -20.67 -5.09 14.71
C TYR A 249 -21.89 -5.74 14.07
N GLY A 250 -22.16 -7.02 14.36
CA GLY A 250 -23.27 -7.78 13.83
C GLY A 250 -22.85 -8.80 12.76
N THR A 251 -23.50 -9.97 12.79
CA THR A 251 -23.29 -11.02 11.79
C THR A 251 -23.57 -10.49 10.38
N GLY A 252 -22.64 -10.72 9.43
CA GLY A 252 -22.75 -10.22 8.07
C GLY A 252 -22.32 -8.75 7.89
N GLN A 253 -21.98 -8.03 8.96
CA GLN A 253 -21.44 -6.66 8.90
C GLN A 253 -19.91 -6.59 8.95
N VAL A 254 -19.25 -7.74 8.87
CA VAL A 254 -17.78 -7.85 8.91
C VAL A 254 -17.26 -8.46 7.62
N ARG A 255 -16.18 -7.91 7.09
CA ARG A 255 -15.49 -8.42 5.92
C ARG A 255 -14.04 -8.77 6.26
N PHE A 256 -13.58 -9.93 5.79
CA PHE A 256 -12.15 -10.13 5.63
C PHE A 256 -11.66 -9.37 4.40
N VAL A 257 -10.56 -8.65 4.56
CA VAL A 257 -9.83 -8.02 3.46
C VAL A 257 -8.45 -8.66 3.39
N PRO A 258 -8.16 -9.48 2.39
CA PRO A 258 -6.87 -10.18 2.31
C PRO A 258 -5.70 -9.21 2.28
N MET A 259 -5.85 -8.09 1.54
CA MET A 259 -4.79 -7.10 1.40
C MET A 259 -5.39 -5.72 1.13
N MET A 260 -4.98 -4.75 1.92
CA MET A 260 -5.29 -3.33 1.69
C MET A 260 -4.30 -2.74 0.66
N PRO A 261 -4.72 -1.80 -0.20
CA PRO A 261 -3.82 -1.21 -1.22
C PRO A 261 -2.75 -0.28 -0.65
N GLY A 262 -2.87 0.15 0.62
CA GLY A 262 -1.87 0.95 1.32
C GLY A 262 -0.64 0.14 1.73
N GLY A 263 0.45 0.83 2.07
CA GLY A 263 1.67 0.26 2.65
C GLY A 263 1.76 0.55 4.15
N GLY A 264 2.83 0.05 4.78
CA GLY A 264 3.16 0.31 6.19
C GLY A 264 4.22 -0.66 6.70
N PRO A 265 4.90 -0.35 7.82
CA PRO A 265 6.08 -1.07 8.29
C PRO A 265 5.76 -2.40 9.01
N ALA A 266 4.53 -2.88 8.98
CA ALA A 266 4.09 -4.07 9.70
C ALA A 266 4.84 -5.36 9.31
N LYS A 267 5.36 -5.45 8.07
CA LYS A 267 6.18 -6.55 7.59
C LYS A 267 7.42 -6.81 8.46
N HIS A 268 8.00 -5.76 9.05
CA HIS A 268 9.15 -5.92 9.96
C HIS A 268 8.83 -6.77 11.18
N PHE A 269 7.58 -6.72 11.67
CA PHE A 269 7.11 -7.56 12.79
C PHE A 269 6.89 -9.00 12.32
N VAL A 270 6.29 -9.19 11.16
CA VAL A 270 6.11 -10.52 10.57
C VAL A 270 7.46 -11.23 10.44
N ASP A 271 8.45 -10.58 9.82
CA ASP A 271 9.75 -11.18 9.54
C ASP A 271 10.59 -11.43 10.79
N ALA A 272 10.59 -10.48 11.73
CA ALA A 272 11.42 -10.62 12.91
C ALA A 272 10.81 -11.54 13.97
N LEU A 273 9.48 -11.57 14.10
CA LEU A 273 8.78 -12.22 15.21
C LEU A 273 8.00 -13.46 14.78
N ASN A 274 7.79 -13.67 13.48
CA ASN A 274 7.04 -14.78 12.89
C ASN A 274 5.63 -14.92 13.52
N LEU A 275 4.90 -13.82 13.59
CA LEU A 275 3.56 -13.76 14.18
C LEU A 275 2.55 -13.19 13.16
N PRO A 276 1.27 -13.58 13.26
CA PRO A 276 0.22 -12.98 12.46
C PRO A 276 -0.02 -11.52 12.87
N VAL A 277 -0.23 -10.68 11.87
CA VAL A 277 -0.62 -9.27 12.06
C VAL A 277 -2.08 -9.12 11.64
N ILE A 278 -2.89 -8.56 12.52
CA ILE A 278 -4.30 -8.29 12.36
C ILE A 278 -4.46 -6.78 12.29
N LEU A 279 -4.89 -6.26 11.14
CA LEU A 279 -5.06 -4.82 10.96
C LEU A 279 -6.55 -4.47 11.17
N ILE A 280 -6.78 -3.60 12.14
CA ILE A 280 -8.11 -3.13 12.53
C ILE A 280 -8.02 -1.68 13.02
N GLY A 281 -9.07 -0.90 12.82
CA GLY A 281 -9.10 0.49 13.24
C GLY A 281 -10.52 1.05 13.39
N VAL A 282 -10.62 2.35 13.54
CA VAL A 282 -11.88 3.07 13.81
C VAL A 282 -12.24 4.06 12.72
N ASN A 283 -11.51 4.07 11.62
CA ASN A 283 -11.81 4.90 10.47
C ASN A 283 -13.13 4.47 9.78
N TYR A 284 -13.64 5.33 8.93
CA TYR A 284 -14.75 5.04 8.02
C TYR A 284 -14.48 5.71 6.68
N ALA A 285 -15.27 5.42 5.66
CA ALA A 285 -15.05 5.94 4.30
C ALA A 285 -14.95 7.48 4.20
N GLY A 286 -15.50 8.21 5.16
CA GLY A 286 -15.44 9.68 5.23
C GLY A 286 -14.37 10.24 6.17
N SER A 287 -13.50 9.42 6.74
CA SER A 287 -12.44 9.87 7.68
C SER A 287 -11.45 10.86 7.07
N GLY A 288 -11.19 10.75 5.75
CA GLY A 288 -10.33 11.66 5.02
C GLY A 288 -8.86 11.64 5.46
N PRO A 289 -8.21 10.46 5.60
CA PRO A 289 -6.79 10.39 5.96
C PRO A 289 -5.94 11.21 4.99
N HIS A 290 -4.91 11.88 5.49
CA HIS A 290 -4.01 12.80 4.75
C HIS A 290 -4.72 14.01 4.11
N ALA A 291 -5.93 14.34 4.56
CA ALA A 291 -6.71 15.47 4.03
C ALA A 291 -7.14 16.45 5.14
N PRO A 292 -7.45 17.71 4.81
CA PRO A 292 -8.04 18.63 5.78
C PRO A 292 -9.35 18.09 6.36
N ASN A 293 -9.55 18.31 7.65
CA ASN A 293 -10.70 17.84 8.45
C ASN A 293 -10.74 16.30 8.62
N GLU A 294 -9.60 15.64 8.63
CA GLU A 294 -9.53 14.24 9.05
C GLU A 294 -10.27 14.03 10.38
N ASN A 295 -11.09 13.00 10.43
CA ASN A 295 -12.02 12.80 11.53
C ASN A 295 -12.41 11.33 11.71
N ILE A 296 -12.99 11.01 12.87
CA ILE A 296 -13.66 9.74 13.16
C ILE A 296 -15.06 9.98 13.69
N ARG A 297 -15.97 9.02 13.51
CA ARG A 297 -17.29 9.05 14.14
C ARG A 297 -17.17 8.55 15.59
N LEU A 298 -17.69 9.30 16.56
CA LEU A 298 -17.63 8.92 17.98
C LEU A 298 -18.24 7.54 18.25
N HIS A 299 -19.30 7.18 17.52
CA HIS A 299 -19.92 5.87 17.63
C HIS A 299 -18.94 4.76 17.21
N ASP A 300 -18.22 4.94 16.11
CA ASP A 300 -17.24 3.94 15.62
C ASP A 300 -16.05 3.83 16.57
N TYR A 301 -15.58 4.95 17.13
CA TYR A 301 -14.56 4.92 18.18
C TYR A 301 -15.01 4.10 19.40
N GLN A 302 -16.23 4.32 19.88
CA GLN A 302 -16.78 3.56 21.01
C GLN A 302 -16.92 2.07 20.69
N GLN A 303 -17.45 1.72 19.51
CA GLN A 303 -17.50 0.33 19.05
C GLN A 303 -16.12 -0.30 18.95
N GLY A 304 -15.13 0.43 18.47
CA GLY A 304 -13.74 -0.04 18.40
C GLY A 304 -13.14 -0.36 19.78
N VAL A 305 -13.42 0.48 20.78
CA VAL A 305 -13.04 0.23 22.17
C VAL A 305 -13.74 -1.04 22.70
N ASP A 306 -15.05 -1.18 22.47
CA ASP A 306 -15.80 -2.36 22.89
C ASP A 306 -15.31 -3.63 22.21
N TYR A 307 -14.98 -3.54 20.93
CA TYR A 307 -14.40 -4.62 20.16
C TYR A 307 -13.03 -5.08 20.73
N LEU A 308 -12.12 -4.14 20.99
CA LEU A 308 -10.82 -4.48 21.58
C LEU A 308 -10.96 -5.12 22.96
N ILE A 309 -11.86 -4.62 23.81
CA ILE A 309 -12.14 -5.22 25.13
C ILE A 309 -12.64 -6.67 24.97
N GLN A 310 -13.57 -6.90 24.04
CA GLN A 310 -14.12 -8.23 23.83
C GLN A 310 -13.08 -9.18 23.20
N LEU A 311 -12.23 -8.68 22.29
CA LEU A 311 -11.15 -9.44 21.69
C LEU A 311 -10.12 -9.88 22.74
N LEU A 312 -9.69 -8.99 23.64
CA LEU A 312 -8.79 -9.33 24.74
C LEU A 312 -9.41 -10.38 25.70
N ASN A 313 -10.69 -10.25 26.01
CA ASN A 313 -11.40 -11.24 26.80
C ASN A 313 -11.52 -12.59 26.07
N ALA A 314 -11.70 -12.60 24.77
CA ALA A 314 -11.75 -13.82 23.97
C ALA A 314 -10.39 -14.56 23.97
N TYR A 315 -9.29 -13.84 23.88
CA TYR A 315 -7.94 -14.40 24.04
C TYR A 315 -7.69 -15.07 25.40
N ALA A 316 -8.34 -14.59 26.46
CA ALA A 316 -8.21 -15.15 27.81
C ALA A 316 -9.09 -16.40 28.06
N ARG A 317 -10.04 -16.68 27.16
CA ARG A 317 -10.88 -17.90 27.31
C ARG A 317 -10.03 -19.13 27.02
N PRO A 318 -10.13 -20.19 27.84
CA PRO A 318 -9.47 -21.47 27.51
C PRO A 318 -9.92 -21.90 26.11
N SER A 319 -8.98 -22.31 25.27
CA SER A 319 -9.30 -22.94 23.98
C SER A 319 -10.25 -24.10 24.27
N VAL A 320 -11.46 -24.03 23.77
CA VAL A 320 -12.34 -25.22 23.74
C VAL A 320 -11.71 -26.15 22.72
N ASN A 321 -11.02 -27.20 23.23
CA ASN A 321 -10.42 -28.26 22.43
C ASN A 321 -11.50 -29.00 21.61
#